data_14cc361f2a5dc32ac8a647231ba13a67
#
_entry.id   14cc361f2a5dc32ac8a647231ba13a67
#
_cell.length_a   1.000
_cell.length_b   1.000
_cell.length_c   1.000
_cell.angle_alpha   90.00
_cell.angle_beta   90.00
_cell.angle_gamma   90.00
#
_symmetry.space_group_name_H-M   'P 1'
#
loop_
_entity.id
_entity.type
_entity.pdbx_description
1 polymer ?
#
loop_
_entity_poly.entity_id
_entity_poly.type
_entity_poly.pdbx_seq_one_letter_code
_entity_poly.pdbx_strand_id
1 'polypeptide(L)'
;QLSVSALQNSPQGLIKLTAPVAFGEAFIAPLLNAFMQKYSGISVQCIFSNEKLDIVDMGLDLAIRIGKLEDSTLVAKKLSTRHLYVCASEQYFKENGRPKTLEDLKKHTLLVGSQPYWRFLVDKTIRAIPVQGRVRYNSGNALCSAAIAGLGLAQLPGFYVREALASGKLIEVFPQYKDKQEAIWAVFPSNRNVAPKIRLLVDFLAQHIVSDS
;
A
#
# COMPACT_ATOMS: atom_id res chain seq x y z
N GLN A 1 -17.76 40.58 -10.18
CA GLN A 1 -16.72 40.34 -11.19
C GLN A 1 -15.60 39.59 -10.50
N LEU A 2 -15.67 38.26 -10.52
CA LEU A 2 -14.51 37.42 -10.22
C LEU A 2 -13.52 37.60 -11.39
N SER A 3 -12.36 38.12 -11.09
CA SER A 3 -11.36 38.53 -12.07
C SER A 3 -10.94 37.37 -12.97
N VAL A 4 -10.90 37.59 -14.28
CA VAL A 4 -10.44 36.66 -15.32
C VAL A 4 -9.06 36.10 -15.01
N SER A 5 -8.25 36.79 -14.23
CA SER A 5 -6.91 36.37 -13.77
C SER A 5 -6.94 35.19 -12.76
N ALA A 6 -8.02 35.03 -11.99
CA ALA A 6 -8.17 33.90 -11.05
C ALA A 6 -8.53 32.59 -11.78
N LEU A 7 -9.21 32.69 -12.90
CA LEU A 7 -9.57 31.56 -13.76
C LEU A 7 -8.36 31.04 -14.59
N GLN A 8 -7.40 31.92 -14.92
CA GLN A 8 -6.19 31.53 -15.67
C GLN A 8 -5.15 30.76 -14.85
N ASN A 9 -5.24 30.78 -13.51
CA ASN A 9 -4.29 30.09 -12.62
C ASN A 9 -4.86 28.80 -12.01
N SER A 10 -6.09 28.41 -12.33
CA SER A 10 -6.64 27.15 -11.82
C SER A 10 -6.02 25.96 -12.55
N PRO A 11 -5.59 24.92 -11.82
CA PRO A 11 -5.03 23.73 -12.45
C PRO A 11 -6.07 23.06 -13.32
N GLN A 12 -5.67 22.66 -14.53
CA GLN A 12 -6.58 22.05 -15.52
C GLN A 12 -5.88 20.97 -16.35
N GLY A 13 -6.70 20.10 -16.94
CA GLY A 13 -6.26 19.05 -17.85
C GLY A 13 -6.23 17.66 -17.23
N LEU A 14 -5.86 16.68 -18.04
CA LEU A 14 -5.84 15.27 -17.66
C LEU A 14 -4.60 14.92 -16.84
N ILE A 15 -4.80 14.16 -15.77
CA ILE A 15 -3.76 13.47 -14.99
C ILE A 15 -3.93 11.97 -15.18
N LYS A 16 -2.87 11.31 -15.65
CA LYS A 16 -2.83 9.85 -15.83
C LYS A 16 -1.97 9.23 -14.73
N LEU A 17 -2.52 8.30 -13.96
CA LEU A 17 -1.78 7.66 -12.88
C LEU A 17 -2.09 6.19 -12.72
N THR A 18 -1.24 5.50 -11.96
CA THR A 18 -1.48 4.12 -11.52
C THR A 18 -1.30 3.98 -10.01
N ALA A 19 -2.01 3.02 -9.42
CA ALA A 19 -1.89 2.65 -8.02
C ALA A 19 -2.14 1.15 -7.83
N PRO A 20 -1.63 0.51 -6.74
CA PRO A 20 -1.97 -0.86 -6.40
C PRO A 20 -3.48 -1.01 -6.21
N VAL A 21 -4.06 -2.14 -6.67
CA VAL A 21 -5.53 -2.31 -6.76
C VAL A 21 -6.23 -1.97 -5.45
N ALA A 22 -6.03 -2.75 -4.40
CA ALA A 22 -6.81 -2.58 -3.17
C ALA A 22 -6.50 -1.27 -2.43
N PHE A 23 -5.24 -0.83 -2.41
CA PHE A 23 -4.87 0.46 -1.82
C PHE A 23 -5.41 1.62 -2.66
N GLY A 24 -5.37 1.48 -3.97
CA GLY A 24 -5.90 2.46 -4.91
C GLY A 24 -7.41 2.66 -4.75
N GLU A 25 -8.16 1.57 -4.70
CA GLU A 25 -9.61 1.60 -4.50
C GLU A 25 -10.01 2.17 -3.13
N ALA A 26 -9.33 1.73 -2.06
CA ALA A 26 -9.69 2.12 -0.69
C ALA A 26 -9.28 3.55 -0.32
N PHE A 27 -8.13 4.04 -0.81
CA PHE A 27 -7.56 5.31 -0.36
C PHE A 27 -7.35 6.32 -1.48
N ILE A 28 -6.83 5.90 -2.65
CA ILE A 28 -6.48 6.84 -3.71
C ILE A 28 -7.73 7.34 -4.46
N ALA A 29 -8.64 6.44 -4.84
CA ALA A 29 -9.84 6.83 -5.59
C ALA A 29 -10.72 7.84 -4.83
N PRO A 30 -11.01 7.67 -3.52
CA PRO A 30 -11.74 8.68 -2.75
C PRO A 30 -11.03 10.03 -2.71
N LEU A 31 -9.69 10.04 -2.58
CA LEU A 31 -8.90 11.28 -2.58
C LEU A 31 -8.88 11.95 -3.96
N LEU A 32 -8.80 11.17 -5.06
CA LEU A 32 -8.92 11.70 -6.41
C LEU A 32 -10.29 12.34 -6.64
N ASN A 33 -11.36 11.72 -6.14
CA ASN A 33 -12.71 12.27 -6.22
C ASN A 33 -12.79 13.62 -5.48
N ALA A 34 -12.28 13.70 -4.25
CA ALA A 34 -12.24 14.94 -3.48
C ALA A 34 -11.37 16.02 -4.16
N PHE A 35 -10.25 15.61 -4.75
CA PHE A 35 -9.38 16.52 -5.50
C PHE A 35 -10.08 17.11 -6.73
N MET A 36 -10.80 16.29 -7.52
CA MET A 36 -11.57 16.78 -8.68
C MET A 36 -12.75 17.65 -8.30
N GLN A 37 -13.39 17.40 -7.15
CA GLN A 37 -14.42 18.31 -6.60
C GLN A 37 -13.85 19.68 -6.27
N LYS A 38 -12.61 19.74 -5.76
CA LYS A 38 -11.93 21.00 -5.45
C LYS A 38 -11.40 21.71 -6.70
N TYR A 39 -11.00 20.97 -7.73
CA TYR A 39 -10.40 21.49 -8.96
C TYR A 39 -11.15 21.01 -10.18
N SER A 40 -12.23 21.70 -10.53
CA SER A 40 -13.17 21.31 -11.60
C SER A 40 -12.57 21.25 -13.01
N GLY A 41 -11.42 21.91 -13.24
CA GLY A 41 -10.68 21.85 -14.52
C GLY A 41 -9.83 20.59 -14.67
N ILE A 42 -9.71 19.75 -13.63
CA ILE A 42 -8.92 18.52 -13.66
C ILE A 42 -9.80 17.35 -14.07
N SER A 43 -9.26 16.50 -14.95
CA SER A 43 -9.74 15.14 -15.22
C SER A 43 -8.67 14.12 -14.84
N VAL A 44 -9.09 12.92 -14.46
CA VAL A 44 -8.20 11.87 -13.97
C VAL A 44 -8.48 10.57 -14.72
N GLN A 45 -7.40 9.88 -15.14
CA GLN A 45 -7.42 8.51 -15.58
C GLN A 45 -6.51 7.70 -14.66
N CYS A 46 -7.07 6.81 -13.85
CA CYS A 46 -6.32 5.97 -12.92
C CYS A 46 -6.41 4.50 -13.32
N ILE A 47 -5.27 3.83 -13.42
CA ILE A 47 -5.15 2.39 -13.68
C ILE A 47 -4.79 1.72 -12.36
N PHE A 48 -5.67 0.89 -11.82
CA PHE A 48 -5.38 0.06 -10.66
C PHE A 48 -4.74 -1.25 -11.09
N SER A 49 -3.48 -1.47 -10.69
CA SER A 49 -2.72 -2.67 -11.04
C SER A 49 -1.72 -3.01 -9.95
N ASN A 50 -1.59 -4.31 -9.63
CA ASN A 50 -0.54 -4.82 -8.76
C ASN A 50 0.77 -5.07 -9.51
N GLU A 51 0.78 -4.95 -10.82
CA GLU A 51 1.98 -4.99 -11.64
C GLU A 51 2.72 -3.65 -11.60
N LYS A 52 4.04 -3.72 -11.71
CA LYS A 52 4.88 -2.52 -11.80
C LYS A 52 4.85 -1.98 -13.23
N LEU A 53 3.84 -1.16 -13.52
CA LEU A 53 3.72 -0.51 -14.82
C LEU A 53 4.85 0.51 -15.02
N ASP A 54 5.42 0.57 -16.22
CA ASP A 54 6.39 1.59 -16.57
C ASP A 54 5.67 2.93 -16.81
N ILE A 55 6.09 3.96 -16.05
CA ILE A 55 5.46 5.28 -16.07
C ILE A 55 5.72 5.97 -17.41
N VAL A 56 6.94 5.84 -17.93
CA VAL A 56 7.36 6.53 -19.15
C VAL A 56 6.73 5.87 -20.37
N ASP A 57 6.86 4.55 -20.48
CA ASP A 57 6.35 3.80 -21.65
C ASP A 57 4.83 3.90 -21.78
N MET A 58 4.13 3.97 -20.65
CA MET A 58 2.67 4.10 -20.63
C MET A 58 2.16 5.54 -20.66
N GLY A 59 3.06 6.52 -20.72
CA GLY A 59 2.70 7.94 -20.69
C GLY A 59 1.92 8.35 -19.44
N LEU A 60 2.27 7.78 -18.30
CA LEU A 60 1.68 8.13 -17.01
C LEU A 60 2.40 9.33 -16.41
N ASP A 61 1.64 10.20 -15.76
CA ASP A 61 2.18 11.37 -15.06
C ASP A 61 2.68 11.00 -13.64
N LEU A 62 2.08 9.95 -13.02
CA LEU A 62 2.29 9.61 -11.61
C LEU A 62 2.04 8.12 -11.38
N ALA A 63 2.81 7.51 -10.48
CA ALA A 63 2.49 6.20 -9.91
C ALA A 63 2.52 6.24 -8.38
N ILE A 64 1.55 5.60 -7.76
CA ILE A 64 1.59 5.28 -6.33
C ILE A 64 2.31 3.95 -6.18
N ARG A 65 3.39 3.94 -5.41
CA ARG A 65 4.22 2.77 -5.15
C ARG A 65 4.30 2.50 -3.66
N ILE A 66 4.43 1.25 -3.28
CA ILE A 66 4.52 0.84 -1.87
C ILE A 66 5.75 -0.03 -1.68
N GLY A 67 6.46 0.19 -0.57
CA GLY A 67 7.67 -0.53 -0.22
C GLY A 67 8.94 0.13 -0.70
N LYS A 68 10.00 -0.68 -0.87
CA LYS A 68 11.30 -0.19 -1.32
C LYS A 68 11.23 0.19 -2.80
N LEU A 69 11.73 1.38 -3.09
CA LEU A 69 11.94 1.80 -4.48
C LEU A 69 13.29 1.26 -4.97
N GLU A 70 13.32 0.89 -6.24
CA GLU A 70 14.58 0.61 -6.95
C GLU A 70 15.18 1.92 -7.46
N ASP A 71 16.47 1.92 -7.68
CA ASP A 71 17.16 3.07 -8.28
C ASP A 71 16.58 3.35 -9.67
N SER A 72 16.21 4.59 -9.90
CA SER A 72 15.61 5.03 -11.16
C SER A 72 15.83 6.53 -11.36
N THR A 73 15.60 7.00 -12.57
CA THR A 73 15.62 8.43 -12.93
C THR A 73 14.36 9.18 -12.48
N LEU A 74 13.43 8.50 -11.82
CA LEU A 74 12.18 9.06 -11.35
C LEU A 74 12.36 9.79 -10.02
N VAL A 75 11.56 10.82 -9.80
CA VAL A 75 11.45 11.50 -8.50
C VAL A 75 10.44 10.75 -7.64
N ALA A 76 10.78 10.55 -6.37
CA ALA A 76 9.89 9.95 -5.39
C ALA A 76 9.62 10.91 -4.23
N LYS A 77 8.35 11.14 -3.93
CA LYS A 77 7.89 11.83 -2.73
C LYS A 77 7.18 10.86 -1.81
N LYS A 78 7.66 10.76 -0.56
CA LYS A 78 6.98 9.96 0.46
C LYS A 78 5.65 10.60 0.82
N LEU A 79 4.57 9.83 0.71
CA LEU A 79 3.23 10.25 1.05
C LEU A 79 2.87 9.85 2.49
N SER A 80 3.16 8.60 2.86
CA SER A 80 2.80 8.05 4.17
C SER A 80 3.59 6.76 4.45
N THR A 81 3.21 6.05 5.51
CA THR A 81 3.68 4.70 5.83
C THR A 81 2.50 3.78 6.16
N ARG A 82 2.70 2.47 6.05
CA ARG A 82 1.75 1.46 6.50
C ARG A 82 2.43 0.44 7.40
N HIS A 83 1.63 -0.22 8.23
CA HIS A 83 2.08 -1.26 9.14
C HIS A 83 1.72 -2.64 8.60
N LEU A 84 2.62 -3.62 8.82
CA LEU A 84 2.39 -5.01 8.48
C LEU A 84 2.07 -5.79 9.76
N TYR A 85 1.02 -6.58 9.71
CA TYR A 85 0.54 -7.42 10.80
C TYR A 85 0.73 -8.88 10.44
N VAL A 86 1.28 -9.67 11.36
CA VAL A 86 1.28 -11.14 11.23
C VAL A 86 0.15 -11.69 12.05
N CYS A 87 -0.75 -12.42 11.43
CA CYS A 87 -1.96 -12.92 12.08
C CYS A 87 -2.43 -14.25 11.53
N ALA A 88 -3.21 -14.95 12.33
CA ALA A 88 -3.98 -16.12 11.94
C ALA A 88 -5.26 -16.23 12.79
N SER A 89 -6.16 -17.14 12.44
CA SER A 89 -7.37 -17.39 13.21
C SER A 89 -7.07 -18.10 14.54
N GLU A 90 -7.99 -17.94 15.50
CA GLU A 90 -7.90 -18.67 16.76
C GLU A 90 -7.91 -20.18 16.57
N GLN A 91 -8.71 -20.68 15.61
CA GLN A 91 -8.76 -22.09 15.28
C GLN A 91 -7.40 -22.61 14.82
N TYR A 92 -6.74 -21.89 13.94
CA TYR A 92 -5.40 -22.28 13.49
C TYR A 92 -4.43 -22.42 14.67
N PHE A 93 -4.47 -21.48 15.63
CA PHE A 93 -3.59 -21.52 16.78
C PHE A 93 -3.95 -22.62 17.79
N LYS A 94 -5.22 -23.02 17.90
CA LYS A 94 -5.63 -24.16 18.72
C LYS A 94 -5.07 -25.48 18.19
N GLU A 95 -4.99 -25.62 16.87
CA GLU A 95 -4.52 -26.84 16.22
C GLU A 95 -3.00 -26.91 16.09
N ASN A 96 -2.33 -25.77 15.88
CA ASN A 96 -0.91 -25.71 15.51
C ASN A 96 -0.02 -25.00 16.55
N GLY A 97 -0.61 -24.46 17.60
CA GLY A 97 0.10 -23.63 18.58
C GLY A 97 0.34 -22.19 18.07
N ARG A 98 0.74 -21.31 18.98
CA ARG A 98 1.14 -19.94 18.63
C ARG A 98 2.66 -19.86 18.54
N PRO A 99 3.22 -19.29 17.45
CA PRO A 99 4.65 -19.05 17.37
C PRO A 99 5.08 -18.01 18.40
N LYS A 100 6.17 -18.27 19.09
CA LYS A 100 6.74 -17.37 20.14
C LYS A 100 7.94 -16.58 19.60
N THR A 101 8.67 -17.17 18.66
CA THR A 101 9.84 -16.59 18.03
C THR A 101 9.72 -16.62 16.50
N LEU A 102 10.51 -15.80 15.81
CA LEU A 102 10.53 -15.81 14.35
C LEU A 102 11.01 -17.15 13.78
N GLU A 103 11.83 -17.91 14.52
CA GLU A 103 12.28 -19.25 14.13
C GLU A 103 11.13 -20.27 14.13
N ASP A 104 10.11 -20.07 14.95
CA ASP A 104 8.92 -20.95 14.98
C ASP A 104 8.11 -20.88 13.69
N LEU A 105 8.25 -19.80 12.88
CA LEU A 105 7.57 -19.70 11.59
C LEU A 105 7.87 -20.90 10.67
N LYS A 106 9.03 -21.54 10.82
CA LYS A 106 9.41 -22.73 10.06
C LYS A 106 8.51 -23.94 10.34
N LYS A 107 7.79 -23.94 11.48
CA LYS A 107 6.88 -25.01 11.91
C LYS A 107 5.43 -24.73 11.52
N HIS A 108 5.17 -23.57 10.94
CA HIS A 108 3.82 -23.10 10.62
C HIS A 108 3.56 -23.07 9.13
N THR A 109 2.30 -23.17 8.75
CA THR A 109 1.85 -22.89 7.38
C THR A 109 1.80 -21.40 7.17
N LEU A 110 2.54 -20.91 6.17
CA LEU A 110 2.60 -19.51 5.82
C LEU A 110 1.83 -19.26 4.52
N LEU A 111 1.00 -18.22 4.51
CA LEU A 111 0.24 -17.79 3.34
C LEU A 111 1.10 -16.79 2.56
N VAL A 112 1.37 -17.09 1.29
CA VAL A 112 2.34 -16.35 0.48
C VAL A 112 1.62 -15.30 -0.35
N GLY A 113 2.07 -14.05 -0.23
CA GLY A 113 1.61 -12.91 -1.03
C GLY A 113 2.37 -12.77 -2.34
N SER A 114 2.35 -11.56 -2.89
CA SER A 114 3.11 -11.21 -4.10
C SER A 114 4.62 -11.30 -3.87
N GLN A 115 5.06 -11.01 -2.65
CA GLN A 115 6.48 -11.16 -2.28
C GLN A 115 6.75 -12.52 -1.65
N PRO A 116 7.86 -13.18 -1.99
CA PRO A 116 8.21 -14.49 -1.42
C PRO A 116 8.91 -14.37 -0.07
N TYR A 117 8.74 -13.27 0.64
CA TYR A 117 9.32 -13.02 1.96
C TYR A 117 8.41 -12.14 2.80
N TRP A 118 8.53 -12.28 4.12
CA TRP A 118 7.94 -11.38 5.11
C TRP A 118 8.99 -10.48 5.73
N ARG A 119 8.57 -9.31 6.19
CA ARG A 119 9.44 -8.28 6.74
C ARG A 119 9.20 -8.12 8.23
N PHE A 120 10.28 -8.06 8.98
CA PHE A 120 10.26 -7.88 10.43
C PHE A 120 11.27 -6.81 10.84
N LEU A 121 10.91 -5.98 11.79
CA LEU A 121 11.84 -5.05 12.43
C LEU A 121 12.52 -5.75 13.60
N VAL A 122 13.81 -6.08 13.46
CA VAL A 122 14.62 -6.73 14.49
C VAL A 122 15.81 -5.82 14.76
N ASP A 123 16.01 -5.42 16.01
CA ASP A 123 17.13 -4.55 16.43
C ASP A 123 17.30 -3.32 15.53
N LYS A 124 16.19 -2.62 15.24
CA LYS A 124 16.13 -1.44 14.37
C LYS A 124 16.47 -1.69 12.89
N THR A 125 16.60 -2.95 12.49
CA THR A 125 16.92 -3.34 11.12
C THR A 125 15.78 -4.17 10.52
N ILE A 126 15.43 -3.92 9.26
CA ILE A 126 14.45 -4.74 8.54
C ILE A 126 15.10 -6.05 8.13
N ARG A 127 14.58 -7.14 8.68
CA ARG A 127 14.95 -8.51 8.33
C ARG A 127 13.88 -9.11 7.41
N ALA A 128 14.28 -9.55 6.23
CA ALA A 128 13.43 -10.29 5.31
C ALA A 128 13.56 -11.80 5.59
N ILE A 129 12.44 -12.47 5.85
CA ILE A 129 12.39 -13.91 6.07
C ILE A 129 11.69 -14.55 4.87
N PRO A 130 12.35 -15.42 4.12
CA PRO A 130 11.74 -16.16 3.01
C PRO A 130 10.53 -16.95 3.50
N VAL A 131 9.45 -16.94 2.73
CA VAL A 131 8.23 -17.68 3.04
C VAL A 131 7.84 -18.60 1.90
N GLN A 132 7.40 -19.80 2.28
CA GLN A 132 6.88 -20.81 1.37
C GLN A 132 5.59 -21.37 1.96
N GLY A 133 4.67 -21.74 1.09
CA GLY A 133 3.40 -22.32 1.51
C GLY A 133 2.59 -22.81 0.33
N ARG A 134 1.58 -23.64 0.63
CA ARG A 134 0.68 -24.21 -0.37
C ARG A 134 -0.37 -23.21 -0.92
N VAL A 135 -0.54 -22.07 -0.26
CA VAL A 135 -1.44 -20.99 -0.69
C VAL A 135 -0.62 -19.79 -1.09
N ARG A 136 -0.82 -19.33 -2.32
CA ARG A 136 -0.20 -18.11 -2.86
C ARG A 136 -1.26 -17.29 -3.57
N TYR A 137 -1.49 -16.06 -3.08
CA TYR A 137 -2.40 -15.10 -3.70
C TYR A 137 -1.71 -13.74 -3.87
N ASN A 138 -1.97 -13.05 -4.96
CA ASN A 138 -1.56 -11.66 -5.18
C ASN A 138 -2.58 -10.64 -4.63
N SER A 139 -3.65 -11.11 -3.97
CA SER A 139 -4.70 -10.31 -3.33
C SER A 139 -4.62 -10.40 -1.82
N GLY A 140 -4.48 -9.26 -1.13
CA GLY A 140 -4.49 -9.21 0.34
C GLY A 140 -5.85 -9.61 0.94
N ASN A 141 -6.96 -9.30 0.26
CA ASN A 141 -8.30 -9.76 0.69
C ASN A 141 -8.41 -11.28 0.67
N ALA A 142 -7.90 -11.92 -0.39
CA ALA A 142 -7.89 -13.38 -0.48
C ALA A 142 -6.99 -14.02 0.58
N LEU A 143 -5.83 -13.44 0.88
CA LEU A 143 -4.96 -13.90 1.97
C LEU A 143 -5.60 -13.71 3.35
N CYS A 144 -6.28 -12.59 3.59
CA CYS A 144 -7.03 -12.34 4.83
C CYS A 144 -8.13 -13.39 5.01
N SER A 145 -8.90 -13.66 3.96
CA SER A 145 -9.92 -14.72 3.96
C SER A 145 -9.34 -16.10 4.26
N ALA A 146 -8.20 -16.45 3.66
CA ALA A 146 -7.51 -17.71 3.92
C ALA A 146 -7.01 -17.83 5.38
N ALA A 147 -6.50 -16.73 5.95
CA ALA A 147 -6.09 -16.69 7.36
C ALA A 147 -7.27 -16.86 8.31
N ILE A 148 -8.41 -16.21 8.04
CA ILE A 148 -9.67 -16.36 8.80
C ILE A 148 -10.16 -17.81 8.72
N ALA A 149 -10.06 -18.43 7.54
CA ALA A 149 -10.43 -19.82 7.33
C ALA A 149 -9.48 -20.85 7.99
N GLY A 150 -8.44 -20.39 8.70
CA GLY A 150 -7.53 -21.27 9.43
C GLY A 150 -6.48 -21.96 8.56
N LEU A 151 -6.22 -21.48 7.35
CA LEU A 151 -5.25 -22.11 6.45
C LEU A 151 -3.79 -21.81 6.77
N GLY A 152 -3.50 -20.86 7.66
CA GLY A 152 -2.15 -20.50 8.05
C GLY A 152 -2.03 -19.06 8.57
N LEU A 153 -0.78 -18.64 8.82
CA LEU A 153 -0.45 -17.27 9.14
C LEU A 153 -0.33 -16.44 7.86
N ALA A 154 -0.74 -15.18 7.93
CA ALA A 154 -0.52 -14.18 6.88
C ALA A 154 0.22 -12.97 7.45
N GLN A 155 1.08 -12.34 6.63
CA GLN A 155 1.57 -10.99 6.89
C GLN A 155 0.88 -10.03 5.93
N LEU A 156 0.12 -9.09 6.47
CA LEU A 156 -0.74 -8.20 5.70
C LEU A 156 -0.74 -6.76 6.24
N PRO A 157 -0.89 -5.75 5.38
CA PRO A 157 -1.18 -4.38 5.81
C PRO A 157 -2.44 -4.29 6.68
N GLY A 158 -2.44 -3.31 7.60
CA GLY A 158 -3.52 -3.12 8.56
C GLY A 158 -4.91 -2.98 7.94
N PHE A 159 -5.03 -2.29 6.82
CA PHE A 159 -6.34 -2.06 6.19
C PHE A 159 -7.04 -3.34 5.70
N TYR A 160 -6.32 -4.46 5.51
CA TYR A 160 -6.92 -5.75 5.20
C TYR A 160 -7.41 -6.51 6.44
N VAL A 161 -6.76 -6.31 7.58
CA VAL A 161 -6.92 -7.17 8.76
C VAL A 161 -7.54 -6.48 9.97
N ARG A 162 -7.66 -5.14 9.96
CA ARG A 162 -8.12 -4.34 11.10
C ARG A 162 -9.49 -4.79 11.62
N GLU A 163 -10.46 -5.00 10.75
CA GLU A 163 -11.80 -5.45 11.14
C GLU A 163 -11.76 -6.87 11.73
N ALA A 164 -10.99 -7.77 11.12
CA ALA A 164 -10.86 -9.14 11.59
C ALA A 164 -10.10 -9.24 12.91
N LEU A 165 -9.11 -8.37 13.14
CA LEU A 165 -8.41 -8.24 14.42
C LEU A 165 -9.34 -7.66 15.49
N ALA A 166 -10.08 -6.60 15.18
CA ALA A 166 -11.01 -5.97 16.12
C ALA A 166 -12.17 -6.90 16.53
N SER A 167 -12.65 -7.72 15.61
CA SER A 167 -13.71 -8.70 15.88
C SER A 167 -13.21 -10.03 16.46
N GLY A 168 -11.89 -10.21 16.63
CA GLY A 168 -11.28 -11.45 17.14
C GLY A 168 -11.27 -12.63 16.15
N LYS A 169 -11.67 -12.42 14.89
CA LYS A 169 -11.55 -13.45 13.82
C LYS A 169 -10.10 -13.77 13.50
N LEU A 170 -9.22 -12.78 13.63
CA LEU A 170 -7.78 -12.93 13.55
C LEU A 170 -7.12 -12.47 14.86
N ILE A 171 -5.99 -13.06 15.16
CA ILE A 171 -5.17 -12.74 16.33
C ILE A 171 -3.77 -12.40 15.84
N GLU A 172 -3.26 -11.25 16.25
CA GLU A 172 -1.91 -10.81 15.92
C GLU A 172 -0.87 -11.60 16.70
N VAL A 173 0.24 -11.92 16.03
CA VAL A 173 1.48 -12.42 16.63
C VAL A 173 2.64 -11.51 16.23
N PHE A 174 3.70 -11.49 17.04
CA PHE A 174 4.91 -10.69 16.80
C PHE A 174 4.72 -9.17 16.73
N PRO A 175 3.85 -8.55 17.56
CA PRO A 175 3.67 -7.09 17.53
C PRO A 175 4.98 -6.33 17.79
N GLN A 176 5.94 -6.94 18.53
CA GLN A 176 7.26 -6.39 18.82
C GLN A 176 8.18 -6.31 17.57
N TYR A 177 7.93 -7.12 16.55
CA TYR A 177 8.71 -7.16 15.31
C TYR A 177 7.98 -6.50 14.13
N LYS A 178 6.88 -5.80 14.40
CA LYS A 178 6.07 -5.15 13.36
C LYS A 178 6.88 -4.13 12.57
N ASP A 179 6.94 -4.28 11.25
CA ASP A 179 7.43 -3.23 10.37
C ASP A 179 6.38 -2.11 10.29
N LYS A 180 6.72 -0.96 10.85
CA LYS A 180 5.87 0.23 10.91
C LYS A 180 6.25 1.29 9.87
N GLN A 181 7.15 0.98 8.96
CA GLN A 181 7.80 1.98 8.11
C GLN A 181 7.74 1.63 6.62
N GLU A 182 6.91 0.69 6.21
CA GLU A 182 6.75 0.43 4.79
C GLU A 182 6.15 1.67 4.11
N ALA A 183 6.99 2.35 3.33
CA ALA A 183 6.63 3.65 2.80
C ALA A 183 5.67 3.55 1.61
N ILE A 184 4.79 4.56 1.50
CA ILE A 184 3.92 4.81 0.37
C ILE A 184 4.49 6.02 -0.36
N TRP A 185 4.71 5.89 -1.65
CA TRP A 185 5.37 6.87 -2.48
C TRP A 185 4.50 7.36 -3.64
N ALA A 186 4.60 8.64 -3.94
CA ALA A 186 4.27 9.19 -5.24
C ALA A 186 5.55 9.22 -6.08
N VAL A 187 5.54 8.56 -7.24
CA VAL A 187 6.68 8.46 -8.13
C VAL A 187 6.31 9.06 -9.48
N PHE A 188 7.13 9.96 -10.02
CA PHE A 188 6.84 10.67 -11.26
C PHE A 188 8.15 11.03 -12.02
N PRO A 189 8.10 11.28 -13.33
CA PRO A 189 9.27 11.63 -14.10
C PRO A 189 10.00 12.88 -13.61
N SER A 190 11.33 12.86 -13.61
CA SER A 190 12.20 13.98 -13.13
C SER A 190 12.34 15.09 -14.18
N ASN A 191 11.26 15.52 -14.80
CA ASN A 191 11.32 16.66 -15.70
C ASN A 191 11.55 17.94 -14.90
N ARG A 192 12.45 18.83 -15.37
CA ARG A 192 12.74 20.12 -14.73
C ARG A 192 11.49 20.95 -14.46
N ASN A 193 10.39 20.68 -15.17
CA ASN A 193 9.09 21.31 -15.02
C ASN A 193 7.99 20.26 -14.79
N VAL A 194 7.94 19.68 -13.59
CA VAL A 194 6.75 18.90 -13.20
C VAL A 194 5.53 19.81 -13.28
N ALA A 195 4.55 19.43 -14.09
CA ALA A 195 3.36 20.25 -14.31
C ALA A 195 2.69 20.64 -12.98
N PRO A 196 2.26 21.90 -12.81
CA PRO A 196 1.67 22.38 -11.54
C PRO A 196 0.55 21.50 -11.02
N LYS A 197 -0.28 20.93 -11.90
CA LYS A 197 -1.37 20.01 -11.55
C LYS A 197 -0.88 18.73 -10.86
N ILE A 198 0.31 18.20 -11.26
CA ILE A 198 0.89 16.99 -10.66
C ILE A 198 1.43 17.29 -9.27
N ARG A 199 2.16 18.41 -9.10
CA ARG A 199 2.63 18.85 -7.78
C ARG A 199 1.47 19.03 -6.82
N LEU A 200 0.41 19.69 -7.27
CA LEU A 200 -0.78 19.96 -6.47
C LEU A 200 -1.47 18.66 -6.03
N LEU A 201 -1.61 17.69 -6.94
CA LEU A 201 -2.16 16.38 -6.60
C LEU A 201 -1.26 15.64 -5.60
N VAL A 202 0.06 15.62 -5.80
CA VAL A 202 1.00 14.95 -4.91
C VAL A 202 0.99 15.58 -3.51
N ASP A 203 0.90 16.92 -3.42
CA ASP A 203 0.78 17.63 -2.15
C ASP A 203 -0.56 17.34 -1.46
N PHE A 204 -1.64 17.31 -2.23
CA PHE A 204 -2.96 16.94 -1.73
C PHE A 204 -2.97 15.51 -1.18
N LEU A 205 -2.43 14.55 -1.90
CA LEU A 205 -2.34 13.16 -1.44
C LEU A 205 -1.48 13.05 -0.17
N ALA A 206 -0.33 13.74 -0.11
CA ALA A 206 0.53 13.72 1.07
C ALA A 206 -0.13 14.30 2.33
N GLN A 207 -1.06 15.25 2.18
CA GLN A 207 -1.80 15.85 3.29
C GLN A 207 -2.98 14.99 3.78
N HIS A 208 -3.56 14.15 2.91
CA HIS A 208 -4.80 13.44 3.20
C HIS A 208 -4.67 11.93 3.32
N ILE A 209 -3.55 11.32 2.85
CA ILE A 209 -3.28 9.91 3.11
C ILE A 209 -2.89 9.77 4.58
N VAL A 210 -3.82 9.23 5.36
CA VAL A 210 -3.56 8.91 6.77
C VAL A 210 -2.62 7.72 6.83
N SER A 211 -1.57 7.81 7.67
CA SER A 211 -0.74 6.65 7.99
C SER A 211 -1.63 5.57 8.62
N ASP A 212 -1.36 4.33 8.28
CA ASP A 212 -2.04 3.18 8.87
C ASP A 212 -1.49 2.96 10.30
N SER A 213 -1.92 3.85 11.22
CA SER A 213 -1.55 3.84 12.62
C SER A 213 -2.51 3.00 13.45
#